data_7296bd29d2ac9267f291d82a1d7f5e46
#
_entry.id   7296bd29d2ac9267f291d82a1d7f5e46
#
_cell.length_a   1.000
_cell.length_b   1.000
_cell.length_c   1.000
_cell.angle_alpha   90.00
_cell.angle_beta   90.00
_cell.angle_gamma   90.00
#
_symmetry.space_group_name_H-M   'P 1'
#
loop_
_entity.id
_entity.type
_entity.pdbx_description
1 polymer ?
#
loop_
_entity_poly.entity_id
_entity_poly.type
_entity_poly.pdbx_seq_one_letter_code
_entity_poly.pdbx_strand_id
1 'polypeptide(L)'
;MICIGNPESIRFAQEVVDALIQIFPSPYIHLGGDEVPTAIWEKCPKCQALYKKEGMKEPGEIQDYFTRKMSEYIRSKGKTMVGWDEINDRHAATPEDMLTVWRDDGLKAQKAALERGIPVVMCPQHGCYLDWGYAGNSTRKVYEWDPITDQVSPEQASLVKGGQGALWTERVATQDRVEWMLYPRLAALSEVFWCEPSSRNWDDFYRRITAFYPVMKQIGINFYEDDALNEKEFAPTQEKPMLIRPASIDTNIPLNPPYHPEYAFDGKTNSFFWGGSTINPTHYFTVILTEPTDVNSIEVITGDSKDYITKADLLISADGNEFQKVGTFDELGQAKADIGGKPVKAVKIQVTGNHTCWPIIKEIILK
;
A
#
# COMPACT_ATOMS: atom_id res chain seq x y z
N MET A 1 -13.65 -2.00 15.12
CA MET A 1 -14.78 -1.03 15.31
C MET A 1 -15.35 -1.18 16.69
N ILE A 2 -15.77 -0.07 17.33
CA ILE A 2 -16.35 -0.06 18.68
C ILE A 2 -17.88 0.17 18.63
N CYS A 3 -18.58 -0.22 19.71
CA CYS A 3 -20.03 -0.05 19.84
C CYS A 3 -20.34 1.35 20.36
N ILE A 4 -20.69 2.30 19.48
CA ILE A 4 -20.97 3.69 19.86
C ILE A 4 -22.24 3.83 20.72
N GLY A 5 -23.19 2.92 20.59
CA GLY A 5 -24.37 2.85 21.46
C GLY A 5 -24.06 2.45 22.92
N ASN A 6 -22.82 2.07 23.23
CA ASN A 6 -22.35 1.86 24.60
C ASN A 6 -21.60 3.12 25.09
N PRO A 7 -22.10 3.85 26.09
CA PRO A 7 -21.42 5.05 26.62
C PRO A 7 -19.98 4.81 27.06
N GLU A 8 -19.67 3.63 27.56
CA GLU A 8 -18.31 3.23 27.96
C GLU A 8 -17.32 3.26 26.80
N SER A 9 -17.77 3.05 25.55
CA SER A 9 -16.90 3.13 24.38
C SER A 9 -16.42 4.56 24.10
N ILE A 10 -17.29 5.54 24.31
CA ILE A 10 -16.92 6.96 24.15
C ILE A 10 -15.99 7.35 25.31
N ARG A 11 -16.30 6.95 26.56
CA ARG A 11 -15.43 7.20 27.70
C ARG A 11 -14.05 6.60 27.49
N PHE A 12 -13.96 5.36 27.05
CA PHE A 12 -12.68 4.71 26.73
C PHE A 12 -11.89 5.49 25.67
N ALA A 13 -12.54 5.94 24.59
CA ALA A 13 -11.89 6.75 23.57
C ALA A 13 -11.37 8.10 24.15
N GLN A 14 -12.12 8.71 25.05
CA GLN A 14 -11.69 9.93 25.74
C GLN A 14 -10.48 9.68 26.66
N GLU A 15 -10.46 8.58 27.40
CA GLU A 15 -9.32 8.17 28.22
C GLU A 15 -8.05 7.92 27.40
N VAL A 16 -8.20 7.31 26.20
CA VAL A 16 -7.08 7.15 25.24
C VAL A 16 -6.57 8.52 24.76
N VAL A 17 -7.47 9.45 24.44
CA VAL A 17 -7.08 10.82 24.05
C VAL A 17 -6.35 11.53 25.17
N ASP A 18 -6.81 11.40 26.42
CA ASP A 18 -6.13 11.99 27.59
C ASP A 18 -4.71 11.44 27.75
N ALA A 19 -4.50 10.14 27.55
CA ALA A 19 -3.18 9.52 27.59
C ALA A 19 -2.28 10.03 26.46
N LEU A 20 -2.82 10.15 25.24
CA LEU A 20 -2.07 10.69 24.09
C LEU A 20 -1.65 12.14 24.30
N ILE A 21 -2.51 12.98 24.88
CA ILE A 21 -2.20 14.37 25.19
C ILE A 21 -1.04 14.49 26.20
N GLN A 22 -0.93 13.55 27.12
CA GLN A 22 0.19 13.53 28.09
C GLN A 22 1.52 13.13 27.43
N ILE A 23 1.47 12.28 26.42
CA ILE A 23 2.67 11.77 25.73
C ILE A 23 3.15 12.72 24.62
N PHE A 24 2.20 13.26 23.86
CA PHE A 24 2.49 14.06 22.66
C PHE A 24 2.16 15.55 22.87
N PRO A 25 3.13 16.46 22.74
CA PRO A 25 2.90 17.88 22.93
C PRO A 25 2.14 18.54 21.76
N SER A 26 1.87 17.81 20.66
CA SER A 26 1.19 18.33 19.47
C SER A 26 -0.14 19.00 19.82
N PRO A 27 -0.49 20.13 19.16
CA PRO A 27 -1.82 20.73 19.27
C PRO A 27 -2.90 19.89 18.55
N TYR A 28 -2.51 18.88 17.79
CA TYR A 28 -3.42 18.05 16.98
C TYR A 28 -3.54 16.64 17.52
N ILE A 29 -4.76 16.08 17.48
CA ILE A 29 -5.06 14.68 17.75
C ILE A 29 -5.81 14.08 16.57
N HIS A 30 -5.18 13.14 15.87
CA HIS A 30 -5.79 12.46 14.74
C HIS A 30 -6.61 11.24 15.20
N LEU A 31 -7.91 11.24 14.92
CA LEU A 31 -8.85 10.18 15.31
C LEU A 31 -9.05 9.07 14.29
N GLY A 32 -8.47 9.19 13.09
CA GLY A 32 -8.81 8.28 11.98
C GLY A 32 -10.17 8.60 11.38
N GLY A 33 -11.05 7.63 11.26
CA GLY A 33 -12.42 7.78 10.75
C GLY A 33 -12.61 7.25 9.33
N ASP A 34 -11.60 6.60 8.79
CA ASP A 34 -11.55 6.00 7.46
C ASP A 34 -12.26 4.64 7.40
N GLU A 35 -12.83 4.32 6.24
CA GLU A 35 -13.30 2.99 5.83
C GLU A 35 -14.20 2.28 6.86
N VAL A 36 -15.06 3.00 7.55
CA VAL A 36 -15.88 2.45 8.63
C VAL A 36 -17.04 1.60 8.07
N PRO A 37 -17.06 0.27 8.34
CA PRO A 37 -18.12 -0.62 7.87
C PRO A 37 -19.39 -0.44 8.71
N THR A 38 -20.23 0.54 8.37
CA THR A 38 -21.44 0.95 9.11
C THR A 38 -22.47 -0.17 9.32
N ALA A 39 -22.51 -1.16 8.43
CA ALA A 39 -23.44 -2.30 8.49
C ALA A 39 -23.35 -3.12 9.80
N ILE A 40 -22.21 -3.06 10.54
CA ILE A 40 -22.10 -3.73 11.84
C ILE A 40 -22.97 -3.06 12.90
N TRP A 41 -23.13 -1.73 12.84
CA TRP A 41 -23.98 -1.01 13.76
C TRP A 41 -25.47 -1.30 13.57
N GLU A 42 -25.89 -1.67 12.36
CA GLU A 42 -27.27 -2.07 12.04
C GLU A 42 -27.70 -3.31 12.85
N LYS A 43 -26.74 -4.20 13.13
CA LYS A 43 -26.97 -5.46 13.87
C LYS A 43 -26.79 -5.30 15.39
N CYS A 44 -26.24 -4.18 15.86
CA CYS A 44 -25.95 -3.96 17.26
C CYS A 44 -27.15 -3.34 18.01
N PRO A 45 -27.79 -4.03 18.98
CA PRO A 45 -28.96 -3.50 19.69
C PRO A 45 -28.73 -2.16 20.37
N LYS A 46 -27.54 -1.95 20.96
CA LYS A 46 -27.18 -0.69 21.62
C LYS A 46 -27.02 0.45 20.60
N CYS A 47 -26.41 0.19 19.46
CA CYS A 47 -26.27 1.19 18.40
C CYS A 47 -27.63 1.51 17.78
N GLN A 48 -28.52 0.53 17.63
CA GLN A 48 -29.89 0.74 17.16
C GLN A 48 -30.74 1.54 18.15
N ALA A 49 -30.50 1.35 19.47
CA ALA A 49 -31.15 2.18 20.48
C ALA A 49 -30.69 3.65 20.41
N LEU A 50 -29.36 3.87 20.24
CA LEU A 50 -28.80 5.21 20.02
C LEU A 50 -29.37 5.84 18.74
N TYR A 51 -29.36 5.10 17.64
CA TYR A 51 -29.88 5.52 16.36
C TYR A 51 -31.32 6.08 16.44
N LYS A 52 -32.20 5.33 17.13
CA LYS A 52 -33.58 5.74 17.38
C LYS A 52 -33.69 6.95 18.32
N LYS A 53 -32.89 6.96 19.39
CA LYS A 53 -32.89 8.03 20.40
C LYS A 53 -32.51 9.38 19.78
N GLU A 54 -31.47 9.39 18.93
CA GLU A 54 -30.94 10.60 18.30
C GLU A 54 -31.67 10.96 17.00
N GLY A 55 -32.68 10.16 16.58
CA GLY A 55 -33.47 10.41 15.37
C GLY A 55 -32.68 10.34 14.08
N MET A 56 -31.63 9.51 14.05
CA MET A 56 -30.77 9.32 12.90
C MET A 56 -31.52 8.69 11.73
N LYS A 57 -31.13 8.99 10.48
CA LYS A 57 -31.82 8.54 9.25
C LYS A 57 -31.04 7.44 8.52
N GLU A 58 -29.71 7.40 8.68
CA GLU A 58 -28.85 6.40 8.05
C GLU A 58 -27.76 5.91 9.01
N PRO A 59 -27.27 4.67 8.85
CA PRO A 59 -26.31 4.05 9.79
C PRO A 59 -25.01 4.85 9.97
N GLY A 60 -24.56 5.56 8.94
CA GLY A 60 -23.35 6.38 8.98
C GLY A 60 -23.43 7.54 9.98
N GLU A 61 -24.62 8.01 10.34
CA GLU A 61 -24.79 9.08 11.34
C GLU A 61 -24.35 8.66 12.76
N ILE A 62 -24.20 7.37 13.01
CA ILE A 62 -23.56 6.86 14.25
C ILE A 62 -22.08 7.26 14.30
N GLN A 63 -21.38 7.21 13.17
CA GLN A 63 -19.99 7.71 13.06
C GLN A 63 -19.96 9.23 13.28
N ASP A 64 -20.87 9.95 12.66
CA ASP A 64 -20.97 11.42 12.81
C ASP A 64 -21.21 11.83 14.27
N TYR A 65 -22.07 11.09 14.98
CA TYR A 65 -22.32 11.31 16.40
C TYR A 65 -21.01 11.11 17.21
N PHE A 66 -20.29 10.03 16.97
CA PHE A 66 -19.00 9.77 17.63
C PHE A 66 -17.98 10.87 17.29
N THR A 67 -17.83 11.22 16.02
CA THR A 67 -16.92 12.26 15.56
C THR A 67 -17.19 13.60 16.26
N ARG A 68 -18.46 14.04 16.30
CA ARG A 68 -18.82 15.29 17.01
C ARG A 68 -18.52 15.22 18.50
N LYS A 69 -18.84 14.12 19.17
CA LYS A 69 -18.54 13.94 20.60
C LYS A 69 -17.05 13.99 20.91
N MET A 70 -16.24 13.37 20.05
CA MET A 70 -14.78 13.37 20.24
C MET A 70 -14.17 14.71 19.86
N SER A 71 -14.66 15.40 18.82
CA SER A 71 -14.24 16.75 18.47
C SER A 71 -14.49 17.74 19.62
N GLU A 72 -15.72 17.75 20.19
CA GLU A 72 -16.07 18.53 21.35
C GLU A 72 -15.12 18.26 22.53
N TYR A 73 -14.84 16.97 22.81
CA TYR A 73 -13.96 16.54 23.89
C TYR A 73 -12.52 17.01 23.69
N ILE A 74 -11.95 16.79 22.50
CA ILE A 74 -10.58 17.19 22.14
C ILE A 74 -10.42 18.70 22.25
N ARG A 75 -11.40 19.48 21.76
CA ARG A 75 -11.41 20.94 21.91
C ARG A 75 -11.46 21.38 23.36
N SER A 76 -12.21 20.68 24.22
CA SER A 76 -12.25 20.98 25.66
C SER A 76 -10.88 20.83 26.36
N LYS A 77 -9.96 20.07 25.72
CA LYS A 77 -8.57 19.89 26.17
C LYS A 77 -7.61 20.89 25.52
N GLY A 78 -8.12 21.88 24.77
CA GLY A 78 -7.31 22.87 24.05
C GLY A 78 -6.56 22.30 22.86
N LYS A 79 -7.04 21.21 22.27
CA LYS A 79 -6.46 20.56 21.07
C LYS A 79 -7.43 20.64 19.90
N THR A 80 -6.91 20.46 18.70
CA THR A 80 -7.68 20.38 17.44
C THR A 80 -7.82 18.91 17.03
N MET A 81 -9.05 18.49 16.74
CA MET A 81 -9.29 17.17 16.17
C MET A 81 -8.87 17.16 14.69
N VAL A 82 -8.17 16.11 14.28
CA VAL A 82 -7.90 15.80 12.87
C VAL A 82 -8.57 14.46 12.54
N GLY A 83 -9.06 14.28 11.33
CA GLY A 83 -9.57 12.99 10.86
C GLY A 83 -9.36 12.83 9.37
N TRP A 84 -9.50 11.60 8.90
CA TRP A 84 -9.55 11.34 7.47
C TRP A 84 -10.80 12.00 6.85
N ASP A 85 -10.74 12.33 5.58
CA ASP A 85 -11.75 13.16 4.91
C ASP A 85 -13.17 12.55 4.88
N GLU A 86 -13.33 11.22 5.12
CA GLU A 86 -14.63 10.56 5.25
C GLU A 86 -15.50 11.11 6.38
N ILE A 87 -14.91 11.62 7.45
CA ILE A 87 -15.69 12.22 8.55
C ILE A 87 -16.47 13.46 8.09
N ASN A 88 -16.14 14.00 6.92
CA ASN A 88 -16.84 15.15 6.31
C ASN A 88 -17.92 14.75 5.30
N ASP A 89 -18.07 13.49 4.93
CA ASP A 89 -19.03 13.03 3.92
C ASP A 89 -20.47 13.39 4.29
N ARG A 90 -20.80 13.39 5.59
CA ARG A 90 -22.09 13.79 6.14
C ARG A 90 -21.99 15.04 7.02
N HIS A 91 -20.93 15.82 6.85
CA HIS A 91 -20.73 17.10 7.53
C HIS A 91 -20.56 17.01 9.05
N ALA A 92 -19.93 15.95 9.58
CA ALA A 92 -19.66 15.85 11.01
C ALA A 92 -18.51 16.76 11.46
N ALA A 93 -17.52 16.99 10.59
CA ALA A 93 -16.43 17.93 10.86
C ALA A 93 -16.88 19.39 10.79
N THR A 94 -16.22 20.27 11.50
CA THR A 94 -16.46 21.71 11.61
C THR A 94 -15.22 22.51 11.26
N PRO A 95 -15.30 23.85 11.04
CA PRO A 95 -14.13 24.69 10.78
C PRO A 95 -13.07 24.69 11.89
N GLU A 96 -13.40 24.26 13.09
CA GLU A 96 -12.46 24.11 14.20
C GLU A 96 -11.69 22.77 14.17
N ASP A 97 -12.08 21.86 13.28
CA ASP A 97 -11.41 20.58 13.03
C ASP A 97 -10.45 20.72 11.84
N MET A 98 -9.73 19.66 11.52
CA MET A 98 -8.87 19.57 10.33
C MET A 98 -9.07 18.21 9.66
N LEU A 99 -8.92 18.13 8.35
CA LEU A 99 -9.02 16.90 7.61
C LEU A 99 -7.68 16.53 6.97
N THR A 100 -7.34 15.25 6.98
CA THR A 100 -6.33 14.67 6.11
C THR A 100 -7.05 14.09 4.89
N VAL A 101 -6.82 14.70 3.72
CA VAL A 101 -7.47 14.32 2.47
C VAL A 101 -6.63 13.27 1.77
N TRP A 102 -7.16 12.05 1.61
CA TRP A 102 -6.39 10.92 1.11
C TRP A 102 -7.00 10.20 -0.11
N ARG A 103 -8.32 10.24 -0.28
CA ARG A 103 -9.02 9.46 -1.30
C ARG A 103 -8.69 9.93 -2.73
N ASP A 104 -8.34 8.99 -3.61
CA ASP A 104 -8.05 9.21 -5.04
C ASP A 104 -7.00 10.33 -5.27
N ASP A 105 -7.38 11.37 -6.02
CA ASP A 105 -6.58 12.58 -6.27
C ASP A 105 -6.80 13.69 -5.24
N GLY A 106 -7.73 13.49 -4.31
CA GLY A 106 -8.07 14.44 -3.25
C GLY A 106 -8.94 15.61 -3.67
N LEU A 107 -9.17 15.86 -4.95
CA LEU A 107 -9.82 17.07 -5.45
C LEU A 107 -11.23 17.30 -4.90
N LYS A 108 -12.05 16.25 -4.91
CA LYS A 108 -13.43 16.30 -4.43
C LYS A 108 -13.50 16.60 -2.93
N ALA A 109 -12.70 15.90 -2.14
CA ALA A 109 -12.68 16.05 -0.69
C ALA A 109 -12.09 17.39 -0.26
N GLN A 110 -11.01 17.84 -0.93
CA GLN A 110 -10.42 19.17 -0.72
C GLN A 110 -11.47 20.27 -0.95
N LYS A 111 -12.11 20.25 -2.10
CA LYS A 111 -13.15 21.23 -2.45
C LYS A 111 -14.26 21.27 -1.40
N ALA A 112 -14.82 20.11 -1.05
CA ALA A 112 -15.91 20.01 -0.07
C ALA A 112 -15.51 20.52 1.32
N ALA A 113 -14.27 20.33 1.74
CA ALA A 113 -13.75 20.85 3.00
C ALA A 113 -13.56 22.38 2.96
N LEU A 114 -12.90 22.88 1.92
CA LEU A 114 -12.59 24.30 1.77
C LEU A 114 -13.84 25.18 1.61
N GLU A 115 -14.87 24.70 0.90
CA GLU A 115 -16.17 25.37 0.80
C GLU A 115 -16.86 25.55 2.17
N ARG A 116 -16.53 24.69 3.13
CA ARG A 116 -17.03 24.76 4.51
C ARG A 116 -16.05 25.46 5.47
N GLY A 117 -14.94 25.99 4.99
CA GLY A 117 -13.92 26.66 5.80
C GLY A 117 -13.11 25.69 6.69
N ILE A 118 -13.09 24.38 6.36
CA ILE A 118 -12.37 23.37 7.13
C ILE A 118 -10.93 23.28 6.62
N PRO A 119 -9.91 23.46 7.49
CA PRO A 119 -8.52 23.27 7.10
C PRO A 119 -8.20 21.84 6.66
N VAL A 120 -7.28 21.68 5.72
CA VAL A 120 -6.87 20.39 5.18
C VAL A 120 -5.35 20.20 5.17
N VAL A 121 -4.93 18.95 5.38
CA VAL A 121 -3.60 18.43 5.02
C VAL A 121 -3.80 17.48 3.86
N MET A 122 -3.08 17.69 2.76
CA MET A 122 -3.23 16.89 1.56
C MET A 122 -2.34 15.64 1.63
N CYS A 123 -2.95 14.47 1.48
CA CYS A 123 -2.28 13.17 1.46
C CYS A 123 -2.91 12.24 0.41
N PRO A 124 -3.26 12.72 -0.82
CA PRO A 124 -3.98 11.90 -1.77
C PRO A 124 -3.17 10.69 -2.22
N GLN A 125 -3.87 9.61 -2.57
CA GLN A 125 -3.26 8.40 -3.10
C GLN A 125 -2.37 8.70 -4.31
N HIS A 126 -2.86 9.54 -5.22
CA HIS A 126 -2.08 10.05 -6.35
C HIS A 126 -1.16 11.19 -5.88
N GLY A 127 0.13 10.91 -5.80
CA GLY A 127 1.18 11.85 -5.40
C GLY A 127 1.77 11.59 -4.01
N CYS A 128 0.96 11.20 -3.01
CA CYS A 128 1.42 11.10 -1.63
C CYS A 128 1.56 9.68 -1.08
N TYR A 129 0.94 8.66 -1.70
CA TYR A 129 1.09 7.27 -1.24
C TYR A 129 2.35 6.65 -1.82
N LEU A 130 3.39 6.59 -1.00
CA LEU A 130 4.71 6.09 -1.38
C LEU A 130 4.82 4.56 -1.28
N ASP A 131 3.81 3.86 -0.77
CA ASP A 131 3.66 2.41 -0.81
C ASP A 131 3.10 1.89 -2.14
N TRP A 132 2.61 2.76 -3.00
CA TRP A 132 2.24 2.39 -4.36
C TRP A 132 3.48 2.24 -5.26
N GLY A 133 3.41 1.29 -6.21
CA GLY A 133 4.50 1.05 -7.15
C GLY A 133 4.83 2.28 -8.02
N TYR A 134 6.08 2.38 -8.46
CA TYR A 134 6.56 3.50 -9.28
C TYR A 134 5.81 3.65 -10.61
N ALA A 135 5.27 2.56 -11.18
CA ALA A 135 4.45 2.62 -12.39
C ALA A 135 3.18 3.48 -12.22
N GLY A 136 2.56 3.45 -11.04
CA GLY A 136 1.38 4.26 -10.71
C GLY A 136 1.73 5.64 -10.19
N ASN A 137 2.81 5.76 -9.43
CA ASN A 137 3.20 6.95 -8.70
C ASN A 137 4.72 7.19 -8.83
N SER A 138 5.16 7.57 -10.05
CA SER A 138 6.57 7.81 -10.36
C SER A 138 7.11 9.04 -9.60
N THR A 139 8.44 9.16 -9.50
CA THR A 139 9.10 10.32 -8.87
C THR A 139 8.66 11.62 -9.53
N ARG A 140 8.52 11.64 -10.86
CA ARG A 140 8.06 12.80 -11.61
C ARG A 140 6.61 13.17 -11.28
N LYS A 141 5.70 12.21 -11.23
CA LYS A 141 4.30 12.46 -10.83
C LYS A 141 4.20 13.02 -9.42
N VAL A 142 5.01 12.51 -8.49
CA VAL A 142 5.09 13.04 -7.12
C VAL A 142 5.61 14.48 -7.12
N TYR A 143 6.63 14.79 -7.92
CA TYR A 143 7.20 16.12 -8.02
C TYR A 143 6.28 17.14 -8.68
N GLU A 144 5.53 16.73 -9.70
CA GLU A 144 4.59 17.59 -10.44
C GLU A 144 3.25 17.79 -9.71
N TRP A 145 3.00 17.01 -8.67
CA TRP A 145 1.82 17.19 -7.83
C TRP A 145 1.95 18.46 -6.97
N ASP A 146 0.81 19.07 -6.62
CA ASP A 146 0.75 20.26 -5.75
C ASP A 146 -0.40 20.13 -4.74
N PRO A 147 -0.17 20.44 -3.44
CA PRO A 147 -1.24 20.46 -2.45
C PRO A 147 -2.28 21.57 -2.69
N ILE A 148 -1.89 22.65 -3.35
CA ILE A 148 -2.80 23.72 -3.75
C ILE A 148 -3.17 23.51 -5.22
N THR A 149 -4.32 22.87 -5.42
CA THR A 149 -4.81 22.54 -6.77
C THR A 149 -5.47 23.73 -7.45
N ASP A 150 -5.72 23.65 -8.76
CA ASP A 150 -6.41 24.70 -9.53
C ASP A 150 -7.84 25.01 -9.04
N GLN A 151 -8.40 24.17 -8.16
CA GLN A 151 -9.72 24.36 -7.56
C GLN A 151 -9.68 25.22 -6.29
N VAL A 152 -8.52 25.54 -5.78
CA VAL A 152 -8.33 26.31 -4.55
C VAL A 152 -8.24 27.81 -4.89
N SER A 153 -9.20 28.59 -4.39
CA SER A 153 -9.11 30.04 -4.55
C SER A 153 -8.01 30.66 -3.68
N PRO A 154 -7.49 31.83 -4.03
CA PRO A 154 -6.48 32.51 -3.21
C PRO A 154 -6.92 32.70 -1.74
N GLU A 155 -8.19 32.95 -1.49
CA GLU A 155 -8.76 33.10 -0.14
C GLU A 155 -8.74 31.79 0.65
N GLN A 156 -8.91 30.67 -0.05
CA GLN A 156 -8.91 29.33 0.54
C GLN A 156 -7.50 28.74 0.71
N ALA A 157 -6.49 29.29 0.04
CA ALA A 157 -5.13 28.76 0.07
C ALA A 157 -4.57 28.65 1.51
N SER A 158 -4.92 29.58 2.39
CA SER A 158 -4.51 29.57 3.80
C SER A 158 -5.10 28.40 4.61
N LEU A 159 -6.16 27.74 4.12
CA LEU A 159 -6.77 26.57 4.73
C LEU A 159 -6.04 25.28 4.33
N VAL A 160 -5.27 25.26 3.26
CA VAL A 160 -4.39 24.15 2.90
C VAL A 160 -3.11 24.27 3.73
N LYS A 161 -2.96 23.38 4.74
CA LYS A 161 -1.86 23.44 5.71
C LYS A 161 -0.57 22.76 5.22
N GLY A 162 -0.56 22.25 4.02
CA GLY A 162 0.53 21.50 3.41
C GLY A 162 0.12 20.09 3.04
N GLY A 163 1.09 19.19 3.04
CA GLY A 163 0.85 17.79 2.67
C GLY A 163 1.58 16.79 3.55
N GLN A 164 1.27 15.53 3.34
CA GLN A 164 1.83 14.39 4.04
C GLN A 164 2.10 13.27 3.03
N GLY A 165 3.31 12.68 3.08
CA GLY A 165 3.60 11.41 2.40
C GLY A 165 3.21 10.25 3.30
N ALA A 166 2.55 9.24 2.74
CA ALA A 166 2.17 8.01 3.44
C ALA A 166 2.92 6.81 2.88
N LEU A 167 3.36 5.94 3.77
CA LEU A 167 3.93 4.63 3.45
C LEU A 167 3.25 3.58 4.32
N TRP A 168 2.21 2.96 3.80
CA TRP A 168 1.50 1.86 4.47
C TRP A 168 2.30 0.57 4.33
N THR A 169 2.31 -0.23 5.40
CA THR A 169 3.26 -1.35 5.49
C THR A 169 2.69 -2.70 5.06
N GLU A 170 1.48 -2.74 4.52
CA GLU A 170 0.87 -3.97 4.01
C GLU A 170 1.72 -4.69 2.95
N ARG A 171 2.52 -3.90 2.18
CA ARG A 171 3.41 -4.39 1.11
C ARG A 171 4.87 -4.06 1.36
N VAL A 172 5.23 -3.69 2.59
CA VAL A 172 6.56 -3.22 2.96
C VAL A 172 7.04 -3.98 4.19
N ALA A 173 7.65 -5.14 3.96
CA ALA A 173 8.02 -6.09 5.01
C ALA A 173 9.41 -5.87 5.61
N THR A 174 10.30 -5.13 4.92
CA THR A 174 11.71 -4.96 5.30
C THR A 174 12.14 -3.50 5.23
N GLN A 175 13.21 -3.14 5.96
CA GLN A 175 13.82 -1.82 5.88
C GLN A 175 14.28 -1.48 4.46
N ASP A 176 14.92 -2.42 3.77
CA ASP A 176 15.33 -2.23 2.38
C ASP A 176 14.15 -1.86 1.46
N ARG A 177 12.99 -2.47 1.72
CA ARG A 177 11.77 -2.15 0.97
C ARG A 177 11.22 -0.78 1.34
N VAL A 178 11.27 -0.37 2.60
CA VAL A 178 10.93 0.99 3.03
C VAL A 178 11.76 2.02 2.26
N GLU A 179 13.07 1.86 2.26
CA GLU A 179 14.00 2.76 1.61
C GLU A 179 13.76 2.82 0.10
N TRP A 180 13.60 1.66 -0.54
CA TRP A 180 13.32 1.56 -1.97
C TRP A 180 11.98 2.23 -2.35
N MET A 181 10.97 2.11 -1.51
CA MET A 181 9.66 2.75 -1.75
C MET A 181 9.72 4.27 -1.51
N LEU A 182 10.48 4.71 -0.52
CA LEU A 182 10.59 6.13 -0.16
C LEU A 182 11.44 6.92 -1.15
N TYR A 183 12.62 6.42 -1.49
CA TYR A 183 13.60 7.20 -2.27
C TYR A 183 13.65 6.78 -3.74
N PRO A 184 13.65 7.77 -4.67
CA PRO A 184 13.82 9.24 -4.48
C PRO A 184 12.51 10.01 -4.27
N ARG A 185 11.32 9.37 -4.25
CA ARG A 185 10.01 10.06 -4.19
C ARG A 185 9.84 10.95 -2.95
N LEU A 186 10.35 10.51 -1.80
CA LEU A 186 10.29 11.33 -0.59
C LEU A 186 11.07 12.63 -0.74
N ALA A 187 12.22 12.60 -1.43
CA ALA A 187 12.98 13.82 -1.72
C ALA A 187 12.19 14.76 -2.65
N ALA A 188 11.51 14.19 -3.66
CA ALA A 188 10.63 14.94 -4.55
C ALA A 188 9.49 15.61 -3.78
N LEU A 189 8.79 14.83 -2.96
CA LEU A 189 7.69 15.34 -2.13
C LEU A 189 8.14 16.39 -1.12
N SER A 190 9.34 16.23 -0.55
CA SER A 190 9.92 17.22 0.36
C SER A 190 10.14 18.56 -0.32
N GLU A 191 10.63 18.58 -1.57
CA GLU A 191 10.79 19.81 -2.33
C GLU A 191 9.42 20.43 -2.71
N VAL A 192 8.43 19.61 -3.04
CA VAL A 192 7.06 20.07 -3.28
C VAL A 192 6.48 20.81 -2.08
N PHE A 193 6.72 20.32 -0.88
CA PHE A 193 6.19 20.95 0.34
C PHE A 193 7.03 22.17 0.81
N TRP A 194 8.30 22.23 0.42
CA TRP A 194 9.20 23.27 0.86
C TRP A 194 9.26 24.49 -0.06
N CYS A 195 9.10 24.25 -1.37
CA CYS A 195 9.32 25.28 -2.39
C CYS A 195 8.02 25.81 -2.99
N GLU A 196 7.98 27.10 -3.25
CA GLU A 196 6.91 27.70 -4.05
C GLU A 196 6.84 27.03 -5.44
N PRO A 197 5.64 26.77 -5.99
CA PRO A 197 5.49 26.13 -7.30
C PRO A 197 6.29 26.77 -8.42
N SER A 198 6.37 28.10 -8.43
CA SER A 198 7.10 28.89 -9.44
C SER A 198 8.63 28.71 -9.40
N SER A 199 9.17 28.21 -8.29
CA SER A 199 10.60 27.92 -8.11
C SER A 199 10.98 26.49 -8.37
N ARG A 200 10.01 25.58 -8.56
CA ARG A 200 10.25 24.17 -8.83
C ARG A 200 10.56 23.93 -10.31
N ASN A 201 11.57 23.11 -10.57
CA ASN A 201 11.95 22.70 -11.93
C ASN A 201 12.37 21.22 -11.90
N TRP A 202 11.66 20.40 -12.68
CA TRP A 202 11.91 18.95 -12.72
C TRP A 202 13.32 18.59 -13.16
N ASP A 203 13.84 19.20 -14.23
CA ASP A 203 15.16 18.85 -14.77
C ASP A 203 16.28 19.21 -13.79
N ASP A 204 16.15 20.36 -13.08
CA ASP A 204 17.08 20.73 -12.01
C ASP A 204 16.97 19.80 -10.80
N PHE A 205 15.76 19.50 -10.34
CA PHE A 205 15.54 18.51 -9.27
C PHE A 205 16.20 17.18 -9.62
N TYR A 206 15.92 16.67 -10.81
CA TYR A 206 16.44 15.40 -11.22
C TYR A 206 17.99 15.39 -11.32
N ARG A 207 18.57 16.40 -11.91
CA ARG A 207 20.03 16.55 -11.92
C ARG A 207 20.62 16.50 -10.50
N ARG A 208 19.98 17.15 -9.53
CA ARG A 208 20.42 17.16 -8.13
C ARG A 208 20.24 15.81 -7.46
N ILE A 209 19.09 15.16 -7.61
CA ILE A 209 18.83 13.87 -6.96
C ILE A 209 19.69 12.74 -7.53
N THR A 210 19.93 12.72 -8.85
CA THR A 210 20.84 11.75 -9.46
C THR A 210 22.29 11.97 -9.05
N ALA A 211 22.72 13.23 -8.89
CA ALA A 211 24.04 13.55 -8.34
C ALA A 211 24.17 13.09 -6.86
N PHE A 212 23.07 12.93 -6.15
CA PHE A 212 23.05 12.46 -4.76
C PHE A 212 23.02 10.91 -4.64
N TYR A 213 22.70 10.16 -5.69
CA TYR A 213 22.69 8.69 -5.65
C TYR A 213 24.00 8.05 -5.18
N PRO A 214 25.21 8.52 -5.57
CA PRO A 214 26.44 7.98 -5.01
C PRO A 214 26.56 8.11 -3.49
N VAL A 215 26.04 9.22 -2.94
CA VAL A 215 26.01 9.44 -1.48
C VAL A 215 25.06 8.46 -0.81
N MET A 216 23.85 8.26 -1.36
CA MET A 216 22.90 7.28 -0.86
C MET A 216 23.50 5.86 -0.87
N LYS A 217 24.18 5.47 -1.94
CA LYS A 217 24.91 4.18 -2.02
C LYS A 217 26.00 4.07 -0.95
N GLN A 218 26.76 5.13 -0.74
CA GLN A 218 27.85 5.14 0.24
C GLN A 218 27.35 4.96 1.68
N ILE A 219 26.19 5.53 2.02
CA ILE A 219 25.56 5.40 3.34
C ILE A 219 24.65 4.19 3.47
N GLY A 220 24.55 3.36 2.41
CA GLY A 220 23.85 2.08 2.43
C GLY A 220 22.34 2.16 2.26
N ILE A 221 21.81 3.28 1.76
CA ILE A 221 20.36 3.40 1.45
C ILE A 221 20.03 2.61 0.19
N ASN A 222 19.07 1.71 0.29
CA ASN A 222 18.47 1.01 -0.85
C ASN A 222 17.40 1.86 -1.49
N PHE A 223 17.70 2.52 -2.60
CA PHE A 223 16.77 3.42 -3.29
C PHE A 223 16.44 2.92 -4.70
N TYR A 224 15.31 3.37 -5.20
CA TYR A 224 14.91 3.12 -6.58
C TYR A 224 15.72 4.02 -7.52
N GLU A 225 16.52 3.43 -8.41
CA GLU A 225 17.19 4.16 -9.48
C GLU A 225 16.14 4.46 -10.57
N ASP A 226 15.60 5.68 -10.52
CA ASP A 226 14.62 6.14 -11.49
C ASP A 226 15.32 6.50 -12.79
N ASP A 227 15.31 5.58 -13.75
CA ASP A 227 15.78 5.82 -15.11
C ASP A 227 14.82 6.68 -15.95
N ALA A 228 13.70 7.10 -15.36
CA ALA A 228 12.60 7.79 -16.01
C ALA A 228 12.87 9.26 -16.33
N LEU A 229 14.14 9.64 -16.50
CA LEU A 229 14.47 10.87 -17.19
C LEU A 229 14.29 10.86 -18.65
N ASN A 230 14.43 9.74 -19.24
CA ASN A 230 14.11 9.58 -20.61
C ASN A 230 12.62 9.25 -20.68
N GLU A 231 11.80 10.18 -21.15
CA GLU A 231 10.46 9.94 -21.70
C GLU A 231 10.45 8.95 -22.87
N LYS A 232 11.49 8.19 -23.02
CA LYS A 232 11.41 6.93 -23.74
C LYS A 232 10.54 6.05 -22.87
N GLU A 233 9.36 5.70 -23.43
CA GLU A 233 8.47 4.64 -23.02
C GLU A 233 9.14 3.74 -21.99
N PHE A 234 8.47 3.46 -20.91
CA PHE A 234 8.80 2.44 -19.93
C PHE A 234 9.50 1.27 -20.65
N ALA A 235 10.77 1.47 -21.00
CA ALA A 235 11.61 0.37 -21.38
C ALA A 235 11.78 -0.36 -20.06
N PRO A 236 11.27 -1.59 -19.92
CA PRO A 236 11.52 -2.38 -18.75
C PRO A 236 13.03 -2.29 -18.54
N THR A 237 13.44 -1.96 -17.28
CA THR A 237 14.83 -2.04 -16.81
C THR A 237 15.49 -3.14 -17.59
N GLN A 238 16.62 -2.86 -18.26
CA GLN A 238 17.28 -3.84 -19.11
C GLN A 238 17.21 -5.17 -18.40
N GLU A 239 16.40 -6.07 -18.94
CA GLU A 239 16.25 -7.40 -18.44
C GLU A 239 17.67 -7.90 -18.19
N LYS A 240 18.06 -8.14 -16.94
CA LYS A 240 19.11 -9.10 -16.72
C LYS A 240 18.66 -10.27 -17.55
N PRO A 241 19.39 -10.67 -18.61
CA PRO A 241 18.87 -11.67 -19.51
C PRO A 241 18.43 -12.83 -18.64
N MET A 242 17.14 -13.14 -18.72
CA MET A 242 16.61 -14.30 -18.05
C MET A 242 17.37 -15.46 -18.69
N LEU A 243 18.31 -16.02 -17.95
CA LEU A 243 19.19 -17.10 -18.42
C LEU A 243 18.37 -18.30 -18.92
N ILE A 244 17.12 -18.39 -18.44
CA ILE A 244 16.22 -19.50 -18.73
C ILE A 244 14.82 -18.93 -18.98
N ARG A 245 14.28 -19.13 -20.19
CA ARG A 245 12.90 -18.72 -20.53
C ARG A 245 11.93 -19.90 -20.36
N PRO A 246 10.75 -19.69 -19.74
CA PRO A 246 9.73 -20.72 -19.73
C PRO A 246 9.21 -20.96 -21.14
N ALA A 247 8.93 -22.23 -21.48
CA ALA A 247 8.16 -22.57 -22.67
C ALA A 247 6.68 -22.28 -22.44
N SER A 248 6.22 -22.57 -21.23
CA SER A 248 4.85 -22.34 -20.79
C SER A 248 4.74 -22.37 -19.27
N ILE A 249 3.62 -21.86 -18.79
CA ILE A 249 3.21 -22.00 -17.39
C ILE A 249 1.88 -22.78 -17.38
N ASP A 250 1.82 -23.83 -16.56
CA ASP A 250 0.62 -24.63 -16.32
C ASP A 250 0.17 -24.45 -14.87
N THR A 251 -1.05 -23.97 -14.69
CA THR A 251 -1.65 -23.76 -13.37
C THR A 251 -3.16 -23.93 -13.42
N ASN A 252 -3.72 -24.51 -12.36
CA ASN A 252 -5.16 -24.55 -12.14
C ASN A 252 -5.63 -23.56 -11.06
N ILE A 253 -4.76 -22.68 -10.61
CA ILE A 253 -5.16 -21.56 -9.75
C ILE A 253 -5.96 -20.56 -10.62
N PRO A 254 -7.19 -20.19 -10.21
CA PRO A 254 -7.98 -19.20 -10.97
C PRO A 254 -7.21 -17.91 -11.23
N LEU A 255 -7.36 -17.37 -12.43
CA LEU A 255 -6.67 -16.14 -12.82
C LEU A 255 -7.35 -14.91 -12.21
N ASN A 256 -6.54 -13.88 -11.95
CA ASN A 256 -6.97 -12.56 -11.49
C ASN A 256 -6.36 -11.46 -12.38
N PRO A 257 -6.91 -11.19 -13.58
CA PRO A 257 -6.39 -10.14 -14.45
C PRO A 257 -6.36 -8.77 -13.74
N PRO A 258 -5.27 -7.98 -13.88
CA PRO A 258 -4.19 -8.11 -14.87
C PRO A 258 -2.95 -8.90 -14.39
N TYR A 259 -3.03 -9.67 -13.33
CA TYR A 259 -1.89 -10.39 -12.72
C TYR A 259 -1.67 -11.75 -13.39
N HIS A 260 -0.95 -11.73 -14.51
CA HIS A 260 -0.75 -12.93 -15.34
C HIS A 260 0.24 -13.93 -14.72
N PRO A 261 0.09 -15.26 -15.00
CA PRO A 261 1.01 -16.28 -14.49
C PRO A 261 2.47 -16.06 -14.88
N GLU A 262 2.74 -15.49 -16.04
CA GLU A 262 4.08 -15.19 -16.55
C GLU A 262 4.87 -14.23 -15.65
N TYR A 263 4.20 -13.43 -14.85
CA TYR A 263 4.83 -12.52 -13.90
C TYR A 263 5.52 -13.23 -12.73
N ALA A 264 5.24 -14.51 -12.50
CA ALA A 264 5.93 -15.32 -11.49
C ALA A 264 7.30 -15.84 -11.96
N PHE A 265 7.67 -15.62 -13.23
CA PHE A 265 8.91 -16.10 -13.82
C PHE A 265 9.39 -15.16 -14.94
N ASP A 266 9.38 -13.86 -14.69
CA ASP A 266 9.77 -12.85 -15.68
C ASP A 266 11.10 -12.14 -15.33
N GLY A 267 11.75 -12.55 -14.25
CA GLY A 267 13.00 -11.98 -13.77
C GLY A 267 12.85 -10.61 -13.10
N LYS A 268 11.62 -10.19 -12.78
CA LYS A 268 11.33 -8.89 -12.19
C LYS A 268 10.74 -9.06 -10.79
N THR A 269 11.31 -8.40 -9.82
CA THR A 269 10.82 -8.45 -8.43
C THR A 269 9.62 -7.55 -8.15
N ASN A 270 9.23 -6.72 -9.12
CA ASN A 270 8.10 -5.77 -9.02
C ASN A 270 6.84 -6.22 -9.75
N SER A 271 6.89 -7.31 -10.52
CA SER A 271 5.74 -8.02 -11.06
C SER A 271 5.45 -9.26 -10.24
N PHE A 272 4.22 -9.77 -10.30
CA PHE A 272 3.84 -10.99 -9.59
C PHE A 272 2.56 -11.59 -10.19
N PHE A 273 2.44 -12.90 -10.09
CA PHE A 273 1.17 -13.59 -10.29
C PHE A 273 0.32 -13.46 -9.02
N TRP A 274 -0.95 -13.09 -9.18
CA TRP A 274 -1.92 -13.09 -8.10
C TRP A 274 -3.12 -13.94 -8.49
N GLY A 275 -3.34 -15.04 -7.78
CA GLY A 275 -4.48 -15.94 -8.03
C GLY A 275 -5.81 -15.29 -7.66
N GLY A 276 -6.87 -15.72 -8.32
CA GLY A 276 -8.23 -15.17 -8.19
C GLY A 276 -9.11 -15.87 -7.14
N SER A 277 -8.56 -16.77 -6.33
CA SER A 277 -9.29 -17.46 -5.25
C SER A 277 -8.35 -18.00 -4.19
N THR A 278 -8.92 -18.45 -3.07
CA THR A 278 -8.21 -19.26 -2.07
C THR A 278 -7.78 -20.60 -2.66
N ILE A 279 -6.68 -21.16 -2.15
CA ILE A 279 -6.10 -22.41 -2.67
C ILE A 279 -6.14 -23.53 -1.64
N ASN A 280 -6.13 -24.78 -2.15
CA ASN A 280 -6.17 -26.01 -1.38
C ASN A 280 -5.29 -27.10 -2.04
N PRO A 281 -5.12 -28.30 -1.51
CA PRO A 281 -4.22 -29.32 -2.05
C PRO A 281 -4.44 -29.79 -3.49
N THR A 282 -5.54 -29.40 -4.13
CA THR A 282 -5.75 -29.69 -5.57
C THR A 282 -5.07 -28.66 -6.49
N HIS A 283 -4.60 -27.53 -5.94
CA HIS A 283 -4.01 -26.44 -6.71
C HIS A 283 -2.50 -26.60 -6.87
N TYR A 284 -2.02 -26.16 -8.03
CA TYR A 284 -0.61 -26.15 -8.36
C TYR A 284 -0.24 -25.00 -9.30
N PHE A 285 1.07 -24.72 -9.37
CA PHE A 285 1.66 -23.77 -10.32
C PHE A 285 2.95 -24.40 -10.86
N THR A 286 3.06 -24.56 -12.17
CA THR A 286 4.20 -25.22 -12.83
C THR A 286 4.80 -24.33 -13.89
N VAL A 287 6.10 -24.08 -13.81
CA VAL A 287 6.91 -23.46 -14.88
C VAL A 287 7.55 -24.58 -15.68
N ILE A 288 7.34 -24.59 -16.99
CA ILE A 288 7.90 -25.57 -17.92
C ILE A 288 8.92 -24.87 -18.80
N LEU A 289 10.17 -25.31 -18.80
CA LEU A 289 11.26 -24.76 -19.59
C LEU A 289 11.20 -25.25 -21.04
N THR A 290 11.77 -24.48 -21.97
CA THR A 290 11.84 -24.87 -23.39
C THR A 290 12.64 -26.14 -23.58
N GLU A 291 13.76 -26.26 -22.84
CA GLU A 291 14.65 -27.44 -22.82
C GLU A 291 15.06 -27.73 -21.38
N PRO A 292 15.40 -28.99 -21.04
CA PRO A 292 16.04 -29.27 -19.77
C PRO A 292 17.31 -28.45 -19.60
N THR A 293 17.44 -27.78 -18.45
CA THR A 293 18.56 -26.87 -18.15
C THR A 293 19.20 -27.29 -16.85
N ASP A 294 20.53 -27.33 -16.78
CA ASP A 294 21.25 -27.62 -15.56
C ASP A 294 21.12 -26.46 -14.58
N VAL A 295 20.54 -26.76 -13.41
CA VAL A 295 20.23 -25.75 -12.37
C VAL A 295 20.95 -26.12 -11.08
N ASN A 296 21.70 -25.21 -10.50
CA ASN A 296 22.38 -25.40 -9.23
C ASN A 296 21.44 -25.21 -8.03
N SER A 297 20.62 -24.19 -8.07
CA SER A 297 19.67 -23.89 -6.99
C SER A 297 18.38 -23.26 -7.52
N ILE A 298 17.32 -23.47 -6.75
CA ILE A 298 15.99 -22.89 -7.00
C ILE A 298 15.58 -22.09 -5.77
N GLU A 299 15.06 -20.88 -6.01
CA GLU A 299 14.46 -20.05 -4.98
C GLU A 299 13.07 -19.62 -5.44
N VAL A 300 12.07 -19.76 -4.59
CA VAL A 300 10.70 -19.31 -4.84
C VAL A 300 10.29 -18.34 -3.77
N ILE A 301 9.80 -17.19 -4.18
CA ILE A 301 9.34 -16.12 -3.29
C ILE A 301 7.84 -15.92 -3.53
N THR A 302 7.05 -16.09 -2.48
CA THR A 302 5.60 -15.84 -2.54
C THR A 302 5.18 -14.76 -1.57
N GLY A 303 4.00 -14.19 -1.81
CA GLY A 303 3.29 -13.31 -0.89
C GLY A 303 3.87 -11.94 -0.63
N ASP A 304 2.98 -11.08 -0.18
CA ASP A 304 3.22 -9.85 0.58
C ASP A 304 2.27 -9.89 1.77
N SER A 305 2.81 -9.86 2.98
CA SER A 305 2.12 -9.72 4.28
C SER A 305 1.03 -10.75 4.66
N LYS A 306 0.15 -11.19 3.78
CA LYS A 306 -0.95 -12.15 4.09
C LYS A 306 -1.18 -13.21 3.02
N ASP A 307 -0.64 -13.00 1.82
CA ASP A 307 -0.94 -13.80 0.64
C ASP A 307 0.19 -14.82 0.35
N TYR A 308 0.85 -15.29 1.42
CA TYR A 308 1.92 -16.30 1.36
C TYR A 308 1.38 -17.68 1.06
N ILE A 309 2.14 -18.43 0.26
CA ILE A 309 1.95 -19.88 0.11
C ILE A 309 2.89 -20.57 1.11
N THR A 310 2.37 -20.97 2.27
CA THR A 310 3.17 -21.58 3.35
C THR A 310 3.02 -23.09 3.45
N LYS A 311 1.93 -23.64 2.90
CA LYS A 311 1.65 -25.07 2.89
C LYS A 311 1.74 -25.59 1.48
N ALA A 312 2.96 -25.71 0.97
CA ALA A 312 3.24 -26.24 -0.35
C ALA A 312 4.60 -26.94 -0.40
N ASP A 313 4.77 -27.79 -1.39
CA ASP A 313 6.02 -28.45 -1.72
C ASP A 313 6.60 -27.85 -3.00
N LEU A 314 7.94 -27.73 -3.03
CA LEU A 314 8.70 -27.39 -4.22
C LEU A 314 9.18 -28.68 -4.88
N LEU A 315 8.79 -28.90 -6.13
CA LEU A 315 9.13 -30.07 -6.90
C LEU A 315 9.85 -29.70 -8.21
N ILE A 316 10.68 -30.60 -8.69
CA ILE A 316 11.33 -30.48 -10.00
C ILE A 316 11.06 -31.74 -10.83
N SER A 317 11.17 -31.59 -12.15
CA SER A 317 11.11 -32.67 -13.10
C SER A 317 12.18 -32.49 -14.17
N ALA A 318 12.89 -33.56 -14.51
CA ALA A 318 13.90 -33.57 -15.56
C ALA A 318 13.28 -33.77 -16.96
N ASP A 319 12.09 -34.36 -17.05
CA ASP A 319 11.39 -34.69 -18.29
C ASP A 319 10.05 -33.95 -18.48
N GLY A 320 9.58 -33.25 -17.44
CA GLY A 320 8.29 -32.57 -17.41
C GLY A 320 7.11 -33.42 -16.94
N ASN A 321 7.30 -34.72 -16.66
CA ASN A 321 6.25 -35.67 -16.29
C ASN A 321 6.40 -36.19 -14.87
N GLU A 322 7.56 -36.69 -14.50
CA GLU A 322 7.84 -37.20 -13.16
C GLU A 322 8.43 -36.14 -12.27
N PHE A 323 7.76 -35.85 -11.17
CA PHE A 323 8.13 -34.80 -10.23
C PHE A 323 8.74 -35.36 -8.95
N GLN A 324 9.91 -34.82 -8.56
CA GLN A 324 10.60 -35.11 -7.32
C GLN A 324 10.55 -33.88 -6.40
N LYS A 325 10.16 -34.09 -5.14
CA LYS A 325 10.22 -33.03 -4.12
C LYS A 325 11.66 -32.68 -3.77
N VAL A 326 11.96 -31.37 -3.76
CA VAL A 326 13.28 -30.82 -3.43
C VAL A 326 13.23 -29.83 -2.27
N GLY A 327 12.04 -29.34 -1.89
CA GLY A 327 11.89 -28.39 -0.78
C GLY A 327 10.45 -28.26 -0.30
N THR A 328 10.27 -27.49 0.76
CA THR A 328 8.99 -27.06 1.33
C THR A 328 9.03 -25.56 1.59
N PHE A 329 7.86 -24.93 1.57
CA PHE A 329 7.71 -23.51 1.88
C PHE A 329 7.77 -23.29 3.39
N ASP A 330 8.44 -22.23 3.80
CA ASP A 330 8.48 -21.76 5.18
C ASP A 330 7.28 -20.87 5.55
N GLU A 331 7.27 -20.36 6.78
CA GLU A 331 6.21 -19.50 7.29
C GLU A 331 6.15 -18.11 6.61
N LEU A 332 7.22 -17.73 5.89
CA LEU A 332 7.31 -16.49 5.11
C LEU A 332 6.99 -16.72 3.62
N GLY A 333 6.52 -17.91 3.27
CA GLY A 333 6.19 -18.26 1.89
C GLY A 333 7.39 -18.34 0.96
N GLN A 334 8.55 -18.71 1.49
CA GLN A 334 9.77 -18.90 0.71
C GLN A 334 10.16 -20.38 0.66
N ALA A 335 10.68 -20.81 -0.48
CA ALA A 335 11.27 -22.13 -0.64
C ALA A 335 12.63 -22.01 -1.34
N LYS A 336 13.64 -22.69 -0.81
CA LYS A 336 14.99 -22.77 -1.40
C LYS A 336 15.43 -24.22 -1.47
N ALA A 337 16.05 -24.60 -2.60
CA ALA A 337 16.64 -25.91 -2.80
C ALA A 337 17.95 -25.81 -3.55
N ASP A 338 19.00 -26.40 -3.00
CA ASP A 338 20.25 -26.67 -3.73
C ASP A 338 20.12 -28.04 -4.39
N ILE A 339 20.20 -28.06 -5.72
CA ILE A 339 20.02 -29.28 -6.52
C ILE A 339 21.27 -29.69 -7.29
N GLY A 340 22.37 -28.94 -7.16
CA GLY A 340 23.73 -29.36 -7.55
C GLY A 340 23.89 -29.59 -9.05
N GLY A 341 23.38 -28.73 -9.92
CA GLY A 341 23.54 -28.84 -11.37
C GLY A 341 22.74 -29.95 -12.02
N LYS A 342 21.58 -30.33 -11.46
CA LYS A 342 20.67 -31.30 -12.06
C LYS A 342 19.89 -30.69 -13.24
N PRO A 343 19.62 -31.51 -14.29
CA PRO A 343 18.76 -31.06 -15.37
C PRO A 343 17.30 -30.86 -14.87
N VAL A 344 16.74 -29.70 -15.17
CA VAL A 344 15.37 -29.32 -14.82
C VAL A 344 14.61 -28.95 -16.09
N LYS A 345 13.53 -29.67 -16.37
CA LYS A 345 12.54 -29.36 -17.44
C LYS A 345 11.34 -28.62 -16.89
N ALA A 346 10.96 -28.90 -15.63
CA ALA A 346 9.85 -28.22 -15.00
C ALA A 346 10.09 -28.01 -13.50
N VAL A 347 9.57 -26.88 -12.98
CA VAL A 347 9.50 -26.56 -11.55
C VAL A 347 8.06 -26.41 -11.16
N LYS A 348 7.63 -27.10 -10.10
CA LYS A 348 6.25 -27.12 -9.64
C LYS A 348 6.12 -26.71 -8.18
N ILE A 349 5.18 -25.82 -7.90
CA ILE A 349 4.66 -25.54 -6.58
C ILE A 349 3.38 -26.38 -6.43
N GLN A 350 3.39 -27.37 -5.54
CA GLN A 350 2.22 -28.20 -5.23
C GLN A 350 1.69 -27.79 -3.87
N VAL A 351 0.49 -27.24 -3.82
CA VAL A 351 -0.17 -26.91 -2.55
C VAL A 351 -0.47 -28.18 -1.76
N THR A 352 -0.17 -28.18 -0.46
CA THR A 352 -0.35 -29.34 0.44
C THR A 352 -1.38 -29.11 1.54
N GLY A 353 -1.84 -27.86 1.72
CA GLY A 353 -2.84 -27.52 2.72
C GLY A 353 -3.73 -26.35 2.30
N ASN A 354 -4.85 -26.16 3.00
CA ASN A 354 -5.75 -25.03 2.75
C ASN A 354 -5.12 -23.70 3.15
N HIS A 355 -5.32 -22.71 2.29
CA HIS A 355 -4.99 -21.30 2.54
C HIS A 355 -6.26 -20.46 2.51
N THR A 356 -6.32 -19.44 3.34
CA THR A 356 -7.44 -18.49 3.42
C THR A 356 -7.23 -17.22 2.61
N CYS A 357 -6.04 -17.07 2.03
CA CYS A 357 -5.64 -15.94 1.18
C CYS A 357 -5.67 -16.32 -0.31
N TRP A 358 -5.67 -15.31 -1.17
CA TRP A 358 -5.42 -15.45 -2.61
C TRP A 358 -3.90 -15.47 -2.80
N PRO A 359 -3.34 -16.50 -3.47
CA PRO A 359 -1.90 -16.68 -3.49
C PRO A 359 -1.20 -15.65 -4.38
N ILE A 360 -0.09 -15.11 -3.89
CA ILE A 360 0.84 -14.31 -4.69
C ILE A 360 2.11 -15.12 -4.91
N ILE A 361 2.55 -15.27 -6.16
CA ILE A 361 3.88 -15.76 -6.52
C ILE A 361 4.65 -14.62 -7.14
N LYS A 362 5.68 -14.14 -6.44
CA LYS A 362 6.50 -13.01 -6.89
C LYS A 362 7.51 -13.43 -7.93
N GLU A 363 8.27 -14.47 -7.64
CA GLU A 363 9.33 -14.90 -8.52
C GLU A 363 9.76 -16.33 -8.24
N ILE A 364 10.07 -17.06 -9.29
CA ILE A 364 10.72 -18.38 -9.29
C ILE A 364 12.09 -18.20 -9.95
N ILE A 365 13.14 -18.29 -9.16
CA ILE A 365 14.51 -17.99 -9.57
C ILE A 365 15.28 -19.29 -9.73
N LEU A 366 15.84 -19.52 -10.91
CA LEU A 366 16.72 -20.63 -11.23
C LEU A 366 18.16 -20.10 -11.39
N LYS A 367 19.14 -20.74 -10.70
CA LYS A 367 20.55 -20.32 -10.71
C LYS A 367 21.45 -21.47 -11.13
#